data_a9fa7466690cc2597d0cb9db12a9c40e
#
_entry.id   a9fa7466690cc2597d0cb9db12a9c40e
#
_cell.length_a   1.000
_cell.length_b   1.000
_cell.length_c   1.000
_cell.angle_alpha   90.00
_cell.angle_beta   90.00
_cell.angle_gamma   90.00
#
_symmetry.space_group_name_H-M   'P 1'
#
loop_
_entity.id
_entity.type
_entity.pdbx_description
1 polymer ?
#
loop_
_entity_poly.entity_id
_entity_poly.type
_entity_poly.pdbx_seq_one_letter_code
_entity_poly.pdbx_strand_id
1 'polypeptide(L)'
;MPIFTCKLGSADGRIFEKEFEATNPGMLRQSLEDQGFFVFGVRKKPFQFLWDKGIARSRVSNKDLLTLNQELLVLIKAGLPILQTLDTILERIDNGKLSEILKDVREDIKGGRSLSEALMKFPRVFPHLYIASIMAGERTGDLALTIKRYNIYLKKAEVMKKKLTGALVYPAILVTVAFLAITVLLLYVVPTFSQVYADAGSQLPLPTQMLINLTGFLRRFFLIFVGLAVGAMALFRNWATTEKGRFIVDSYKLKIPVLGEMWRKYALTSFTRTLATVIGSGIPIVESLKMAVGTLNNVILERKLLSAVTRVEEGTRLSVALEGERLMPPLAIRMLGVGETIGSLEEMLVEISEYFEEELEERLGVLATAIEPAIMIVMGLVIGVIIIAMYLPVFKIAGTVG
;
A
#
# COMPACT_ATOMS: atom_id res chain seq x y z
N MET A 1 16.21 -9.71 -23.47
CA MET A 1 17.22 -9.52 -24.54
C MET A 1 17.20 -8.06 -24.94
N PRO A 2 18.32 -7.44 -25.41
CA PRO A 2 18.27 -6.05 -25.87
C PRO A 2 17.39 -5.93 -27.13
N ILE A 3 16.55 -4.86 -27.16
CA ILE A 3 15.66 -4.58 -28.28
C ILE A 3 16.37 -3.60 -29.22
N PHE A 4 16.33 -3.92 -30.51
CA PHE A 4 16.89 -3.11 -31.58
C PHE A 4 15.75 -2.60 -32.47
N THR A 5 15.73 -1.31 -32.76
CA THR A 5 14.87 -0.72 -33.78
C THR A 5 15.56 -0.81 -35.11
N CYS A 6 15.01 -1.58 -36.03
CA CYS A 6 15.54 -1.78 -37.37
C CYS A 6 14.70 -1.02 -38.39
N LYS A 7 15.37 -0.21 -39.22
CA LYS A 7 14.74 0.42 -40.39
C LYS A 7 14.90 -0.50 -41.58
N LEU A 8 13.79 -1.04 -42.08
CA LEU A 8 13.75 -2.11 -43.08
C LEU A 8 13.09 -1.63 -44.36
N GLY A 9 13.59 -2.09 -45.50
CA GLY A 9 12.93 -1.96 -46.78
C GLY A 9 12.41 -3.30 -47.26
N SER A 10 11.17 -3.34 -47.72
CA SER A 10 10.60 -4.50 -48.40
C SER A 10 10.95 -4.49 -49.88
N ALA A 11 10.89 -5.64 -50.56
CA ALA A 11 11.06 -5.77 -52.02
C ALA A 11 10.09 -4.88 -52.83
N ASP A 12 8.95 -4.48 -52.25
CA ASP A 12 7.96 -3.58 -52.84
C ASP A 12 8.33 -2.09 -52.69
N GLY A 13 9.53 -1.76 -52.20
CA GLY A 13 10.01 -0.37 -52.05
C GLY A 13 9.46 0.38 -50.84
N ARG A 14 8.71 -0.28 -49.93
CA ARG A 14 8.20 0.32 -48.69
C ARG A 14 9.24 0.29 -47.60
N ILE A 15 9.46 1.43 -46.95
CA ILE A 15 10.35 1.56 -45.79
C ILE A 15 9.49 1.61 -44.54
N PHE A 16 9.78 0.75 -43.54
CA PHE A 16 9.12 0.74 -42.24
C PHE A 16 10.12 0.47 -41.13
N GLU A 17 9.78 0.89 -39.91
CA GLU A 17 10.57 0.61 -38.73
C GLU A 17 9.88 -0.48 -37.89
N LYS A 18 10.65 -1.50 -37.51
CA LYS A 18 10.18 -2.60 -36.69
C LYS A 18 11.18 -2.94 -35.58
N GLU A 19 10.67 -3.33 -34.44
CA GLU A 19 11.50 -3.70 -33.28
C GLU A 19 11.71 -5.20 -33.23
N PHE A 20 12.96 -5.61 -32.93
CA PHE A 20 13.35 -7.02 -32.82
C PHE A 20 14.22 -7.24 -31.57
N GLU A 21 14.01 -8.38 -30.90
CA GLU A 21 14.88 -8.81 -29.82
C GLU A 21 16.05 -9.64 -30.37
N ALA A 22 17.29 -9.25 -30.06
CA ALA A 22 18.46 -10.02 -30.44
C ALA A 22 19.59 -9.84 -29.43
N THR A 23 20.47 -10.83 -29.37
CA THR A 23 21.67 -10.79 -28.53
C THR A 23 22.78 -9.97 -29.14
N ASN A 24 22.84 -9.88 -30.47
CA ASN A 24 23.90 -9.18 -31.22
C ASN A 24 23.29 -8.46 -32.45
N PRO A 25 23.58 -7.17 -32.67
CA PRO A 25 23.06 -6.42 -33.81
C PRO A 25 23.53 -6.96 -35.17
N GLY A 26 24.72 -7.60 -35.24
CA GLY A 26 25.24 -8.23 -36.46
C GLY A 26 24.44 -9.45 -36.88
N MET A 27 24.13 -10.35 -35.94
CA MET A 27 23.31 -11.55 -36.21
C MET A 27 21.87 -11.17 -36.60
N LEU A 28 21.31 -10.14 -35.95
CA LEU A 28 19.99 -9.64 -36.29
C LEU A 28 19.94 -9.09 -37.71
N ARG A 29 20.95 -8.33 -38.13
CA ARG A 29 21.06 -7.80 -39.48
C ARG A 29 21.11 -8.91 -40.51
N GLN A 30 21.97 -9.91 -40.30
CA GLN A 30 22.12 -11.02 -41.18
C GLN A 30 20.83 -11.85 -41.31
N SER A 31 20.15 -12.11 -40.19
CA SER A 31 18.86 -12.83 -40.17
C SER A 31 17.75 -12.08 -40.92
N LEU A 32 17.75 -10.74 -40.89
CA LEU A 32 16.77 -9.93 -41.59
C LEU A 32 17.09 -9.80 -43.09
N GLU A 33 18.38 -9.75 -43.46
CA GLU A 33 18.85 -9.81 -44.86
C GLU A 33 18.55 -11.19 -45.49
N ASP A 34 18.73 -12.28 -44.75
CA ASP A 34 18.38 -13.64 -45.18
C ASP A 34 16.84 -13.82 -45.38
N GLN A 35 16.04 -13.05 -44.67
CA GLN A 35 14.57 -13.01 -44.84
C GLN A 35 14.12 -12.09 -46.00
N GLY A 36 15.04 -11.50 -46.75
CA GLY A 36 14.76 -10.69 -47.94
C GLY A 36 14.45 -9.22 -47.66
N PHE A 37 14.77 -8.73 -46.45
CA PHE A 37 14.62 -7.31 -46.12
C PHE A 37 15.94 -6.54 -46.34
N PHE A 38 15.84 -5.34 -46.88
CA PHE A 38 16.97 -4.41 -46.93
C PHE A 38 17.08 -3.68 -45.58
N VAL A 39 18.17 -3.87 -44.84
CA VAL A 39 18.39 -3.28 -43.51
C VAL A 39 19.16 -1.94 -43.67
N PHE A 40 18.46 -0.81 -43.54
CA PHE A 40 19.04 0.53 -43.63
C PHE A 40 19.72 0.98 -42.34
N GLY A 41 19.33 0.43 -41.19
CA GLY A 41 19.96 0.77 -39.94
C GLY A 41 19.42 -0.07 -38.77
N VAL A 42 20.35 -0.39 -37.85
CA VAL A 42 20.02 -1.07 -36.58
C VAL A 42 20.46 -0.15 -35.46
N ARG A 43 19.53 0.38 -34.68
CA ARG A 43 19.82 1.24 -33.54
C ARG A 43 19.41 0.53 -32.24
N LYS A 44 20.35 0.44 -31.30
CA LYS A 44 20.07 -0.01 -29.96
C LYS A 44 19.31 1.12 -29.22
N LYS A 45 18.14 0.87 -28.68
CA LYS A 45 17.44 1.84 -27.83
C LYS A 45 18.20 1.99 -26.50
N PRO A 46 18.94 3.09 -26.27
CA PRO A 46 19.54 3.34 -24.96
C PRO A 46 18.40 3.70 -23.98
N PHE A 47 18.39 3.25 -22.78
CA PHE A 47 17.41 3.56 -21.70
C PHE A 47 16.20 2.64 -21.49
N GLN A 48 15.95 1.60 -22.28
CA GLN A 48 14.84 0.68 -21.99
C GLN A 48 15.10 -0.21 -20.77
N PHE A 49 16.35 -0.39 -20.34
CA PHE A 49 16.67 -1.21 -19.15
C PHE A 49 16.09 -0.65 -17.83
N LEU A 50 15.84 0.66 -17.76
CA LEU A 50 15.22 1.30 -16.59
C LEU A 50 13.69 1.34 -16.69
N TRP A 51 13.11 1.29 -17.89
CA TRP A 51 11.66 1.34 -18.09
C TRP A 51 11.02 -0.06 -18.12
N ASP A 52 11.69 -1.05 -18.70
CA ASP A 52 11.17 -2.42 -18.82
C ASP A 52 11.15 -3.19 -17.49
N LYS A 53 11.99 -2.81 -16.52
CA LYS A 53 11.94 -3.38 -15.16
C LYS A 53 10.95 -2.71 -14.19
N GLY A 54 10.39 -1.57 -14.52
CA GLY A 54 9.61 -0.74 -13.58
C GLY A 54 8.15 -0.46 -13.90
N ILE A 55 7.74 -0.43 -15.15
CA ILE A 55 6.44 0.17 -15.50
C ILE A 55 5.44 -0.78 -16.19
N ALA A 56 5.88 -1.85 -16.84
CA ALA A 56 4.98 -2.71 -17.63
C ALA A 56 4.62 -4.07 -17.00
N ARG A 57 4.94 -4.34 -15.73
CA ARG A 57 4.28 -5.40 -14.96
C ARG A 57 3.18 -4.78 -14.12
N SER A 58 2.05 -4.45 -14.72
CA SER A 58 0.86 -4.05 -13.98
C SER A 58 0.53 -5.16 -12.98
N ARG A 59 0.78 -4.88 -11.70
CA ARG A 59 0.30 -5.76 -10.63
C ARG A 59 -1.21 -5.78 -10.73
N VAL A 60 -1.81 -6.96 -10.79
CA VAL A 60 -3.26 -7.10 -10.64
C VAL A 60 -3.66 -6.42 -9.33
N SER A 61 -4.50 -5.41 -9.41
CA SER A 61 -4.93 -4.63 -8.25
C SER A 61 -6.14 -5.29 -7.58
N ASN A 62 -6.39 -4.96 -6.32
CA ASN A 62 -7.63 -5.39 -5.65
C ASN A 62 -8.88 -4.93 -6.40
N LYS A 63 -8.80 -3.82 -7.13
CA LYS A 63 -9.90 -3.31 -7.95
C LYS A 63 -10.16 -4.21 -9.16
N ASP A 64 -9.10 -4.69 -9.82
CA ASP A 64 -9.22 -5.63 -10.94
C ASP A 64 -9.82 -6.96 -10.47
N LEU A 65 -9.38 -7.44 -9.29
CA LEU A 65 -9.94 -8.64 -8.67
C LEU A 65 -11.40 -8.46 -8.26
N LEU A 66 -11.77 -7.29 -7.75
CA LEU A 66 -13.17 -6.98 -7.42
C LEU A 66 -14.05 -6.97 -8.67
N THR A 67 -13.59 -6.37 -9.76
CA THR A 67 -14.30 -6.35 -11.04
C THR A 67 -14.46 -7.76 -11.61
N LEU A 68 -13.38 -8.55 -11.64
CA LEU A 68 -13.42 -9.95 -12.05
C LEU A 68 -14.46 -10.74 -11.25
N ASN A 69 -14.44 -10.60 -9.93
CA ASN A 69 -15.35 -11.32 -9.05
C ASN A 69 -16.83 -10.88 -9.22
N GLN A 70 -17.06 -9.61 -9.55
CA GLN A 70 -18.41 -9.13 -9.85
C GLN A 70 -18.95 -9.76 -11.15
N GLU A 71 -18.12 -9.85 -12.18
CA GLU A 71 -18.48 -10.51 -13.43
C GLU A 71 -18.70 -12.01 -13.24
N LEU A 72 -17.77 -12.70 -12.54
CA LEU A 72 -17.93 -14.11 -12.16
C LEU A 72 -19.26 -14.35 -11.44
N LEU A 73 -19.57 -13.51 -10.43
CA LEU A 73 -20.78 -13.63 -9.64
C LEU A 73 -22.05 -13.50 -10.49
N VAL A 74 -22.08 -12.54 -11.41
CA VAL A 74 -23.26 -12.30 -12.28
C VAL A 74 -23.47 -13.48 -13.21
N LEU A 75 -22.43 -13.96 -13.86
CA LEU A 75 -22.51 -15.04 -14.85
C LEU A 75 -22.82 -16.39 -14.21
N ILE A 76 -22.20 -16.71 -13.05
CA ILE A 76 -22.49 -17.94 -12.30
C ILE A 76 -23.94 -17.91 -11.77
N LYS A 77 -24.43 -16.77 -11.27
CA LYS A 77 -25.84 -16.63 -10.86
C LYS A 77 -26.81 -16.78 -12.02
N ALA A 78 -26.40 -16.42 -13.23
CA ALA A 78 -27.18 -16.66 -14.45
C ALA A 78 -27.17 -18.13 -14.89
N GLY A 79 -26.46 -19.01 -14.18
CA GLY A 79 -26.40 -20.45 -14.44
C GLY A 79 -25.36 -20.84 -15.49
N LEU A 80 -24.44 -19.95 -15.86
CA LEU A 80 -23.38 -20.28 -16.81
C LEU A 80 -22.37 -21.22 -16.15
N PRO A 81 -21.97 -22.30 -16.81
CA PRO A 81 -20.85 -23.14 -16.37
C PRO A 81 -19.56 -22.31 -16.26
N ILE A 82 -18.69 -22.69 -15.29
CA ILE A 82 -17.48 -21.91 -14.97
C ILE A 82 -16.56 -21.69 -16.19
N LEU A 83 -16.45 -22.67 -17.08
CA LEU A 83 -15.63 -22.58 -18.28
C LEU A 83 -16.17 -21.51 -19.24
N GLN A 84 -17.48 -21.51 -19.50
CA GLN A 84 -18.14 -20.49 -20.33
C GLN A 84 -18.08 -19.11 -19.68
N THR A 85 -18.18 -19.05 -18.35
CA THR A 85 -18.02 -17.82 -17.57
C THR A 85 -16.63 -17.22 -17.82
N LEU A 86 -15.57 -18.03 -17.73
CA LEU A 86 -14.20 -17.58 -18.00
C LEU A 86 -14.00 -17.16 -19.46
N ASP A 87 -14.60 -17.88 -20.42
CA ASP A 87 -14.55 -17.50 -21.84
C ASP A 87 -15.16 -16.11 -22.06
N THR A 88 -16.36 -15.87 -21.52
CA THR A 88 -17.05 -14.59 -21.62
C THR A 88 -16.24 -13.44 -20.99
N ILE A 89 -15.60 -13.69 -19.84
CA ILE A 89 -14.78 -12.69 -19.19
C ILE A 89 -13.51 -12.40 -20.01
N LEU A 90 -12.87 -13.42 -20.57
CA LEU A 90 -11.67 -13.29 -21.41
C LEU A 90 -11.91 -12.49 -22.70
N GLU A 91 -13.12 -12.52 -23.27
CA GLU A 91 -13.50 -11.72 -24.44
C GLU A 91 -13.53 -10.21 -24.13
N ARG A 92 -13.76 -9.83 -22.87
CA ARG A 92 -13.90 -8.44 -22.42
C ARG A 92 -12.65 -7.85 -21.82
N ILE A 93 -11.73 -8.68 -21.33
CA ILE A 93 -10.47 -8.22 -20.72
C ILE A 93 -9.46 -7.94 -21.81
N ASP A 94 -9.20 -6.64 -22.05
CA ASP A 94 -8.08 -6.21 -22.90
C ASP A 94 -6.73 -6.63 -22.33
N ASN A 95 -5.79 -6.95 -23.23
CA ASN A 95 -4.45 -7.47 -23.02
C ASN A 95 -3.77 -7.00 -21.74
N GLY A 96 -3.80 -7.81 -20.69
CA GLY A 96 -3.14 -7.55 -19.42
C GLY A 96 -2.70 -8.84 -18.75
N LYS A 97 -1.88 -8.73 -17.73
CA LYS A 97 -1.40 -9.86 -16.93
C LYS A 97 -2.53 -10.71 -16.34
N LEU A 98 -3.69 -10.10 -16.04
CA LEU A 98 -4.85 -10.83 -15.54
C LEU A 98 -5.43 -11.71 -16.64
N SER A 99 -5.49 -11.24 -17.89
CA SER A 99 -5.93 -12.04 -19.03
C SER A 99 -5.05 -13.27 -19.27
N GLU A 100 -3.72 -13.12 -19.21
CA GLU A 100 -2.79 -14.24 -19.31
C GLU A 100 -3.05 -15.30 -18.24
N ILE A 101 -3.17 -14.85 -16.98
CA ILE A 101 -3.43 -15.75 -15.85
C ILE A 101 -4.78 -16.45 -15.98
N LEU A 102 -5.83 -15.74 -16.40
CA LEU A 102 -7.15 -16.35 -16.58
C LEU A 102 -7.19 -17.34 -17.74
N LYS A 103 -6.36 -17.17 -18.79
CA LYS A 103 -6.19 -18.17 -19.86
C LYS A 103 -5.59 -19.44 -19.30
N ASP A 104 -4.55 -19.35 -18.47
CA ASP A 104 -3.92 -20.51 -17.83
C ASP A 104 -4.91 -21.21 -16.88
N VAL A 105 -5.67 -20.45 -16.09
CA VAL A 105 -6.71 -20.99 -15.20
C VAL A 105 -7.79 -21.72 -16.01
N ARG A 106 -8.22 -21.14 -17.12
CA ARG A 106 -9.19 -21.77 -18.04
C ARG A 106 -8.70 -23.10 -18.61
N GLU A 107 -7.45 -23.15 -19.07
CA GLU A 107 -6.87 -24.41 -19.61
C GLU A 107 -6.74 -25.48 -18.51
N ASP A 108 -6.39 -25.09 -17.27
CA ASP A 108 -6.36 -26.02 -16.15
C ASP A 108 -7.75 -26.62 -15.85
N ILE A 109 -8.79 -25.79 -15.85
CA ILE A 109 -10.18 -26.24 -15.61
C ILE A 109 -10.65 -27.14 -16.77
N LYS A 110 -10.31 -26.80 -18.03
CA LYS A 110 -10.58 -27.64 -19.20
C LYS A 110 -9.88 -29.00 -19.10
N GLY A 111 -8.71 -29.04 -18.45
CA GLY A 111 -7.96 -30.24 -18.12
C GLY A 111 -8.52 -31.04 -16.93
N GLY A 112 -9.66 -30.63 -16.35
CA GLY A 112 -10.34 -31.35 -15.26
C GLY A 112 -9.93 -30.93 -13.85
N ARG A 113 -9.12 -29.89 -13.67
CA ARG A 113 -8.82 -29.33 -12.34
C ARG A 113 -9.97 -28.51 -11.80
N SER A 114 -10.08 -28.40 -10.48
CA SER A 114 -11.02 -27.48 -9.86
C SER A 114 -10.58 -26.03 -10.05
N LEU A 115 -11.50 -25.06 -9.94
CA LEU A 115 -11.19 -23.64 -10.01
C LEU A 115 -10.20 -23.24 -8.91
N SER A 116 -10.43 -23.72 -7.68
CA SER A 116 -9.54 -23.44 -6.54
C SER A 116 -8.10 -23.96 -6.79
N GLU A 117 -7.95 -25.16 -7.34
CA GLU A 117 -6.63 -25.72 -7.69
C GLU A 117 -5.92 -24.92 -8.79
N ALA A 118 -6.66 -24.48 -9.82
CA ALA A 118 -6.11 -23.65 -10.89
C ALA A 118 -5.63 -22.28 -10.36
N LEU A 119 -6.42 -21.64 -9.47
CA LEU A 119 -6.09 -20.36 -8.84
C LEU A 119 -4.89 -20.46 -7.89
N MET A 120 -4.67 -21.59 -7.23
CA MET A 120 -3.53 -21.82 -6.32
C MET A 120 -2.17 -21.64 -6.97
N LYS A 121 -2.06 -21.77 -8.27
CA LYS A 121 -0.82 -21.55 -9.02
C LYS A 121 -0.38 -20.09 -9.02
N PHE A 122 -1.29 -19.15 -8.72
CA PHE A 122 -1.06 -17.72 -8.80
C PHE A 122 -1.26 -16.99 -7.44
N PRO A 123 -0.52 -17.36 -6.37
CA PRO A 123 -0.73 -16.86 -5.01
C PRO A 123 -0.41 -15.36 -4.86
N ARG A 124 0.31 -14.77 -5.83
CA ARG A 124 0.58 -13.32 -5.87
C ARG A 124 -0.61 -12.50 -6.36
N VAL A 125 -1.55 -13.13 -7.06
CA VAL A 125 -2.75 -12.50 -7.62
C VAL A 125 -3.98 -12.87 -6.81
N PHE A 126 -4.12 -14.13 -6.47
CA PHE A 126 -5.23 -14.66 -5.70
C PHE A 126 -4.78 -14.95 -4.27
N PRO A 127 -5.18 -14.15 -3.28
CA PRO A 127 -4.82 -14.38 -1.87
C PRO A 127 -5.35 -15.71 -1.34
N HIS A 128 -4.68 -16.28 -0.35
CA HIS A 128 -5.10 -17.54 0.26
C HIS A 128 -6.57 -17.53 0.72
N LEU A 129 -7.04 -16.43 1.28
CA LEU A 129 -8.44 -16.25 1.67
C LEU A 129 -9.40 -16.44 0.47
N TYR A 130 -9.05 -15.88 -0.70
CA TYR A 130 -9.87 -16.03 -1.91
C TYR A 130 -9.93 -17.49 -2.36
N ILE A 131 -8.77 -18.13 -2.45
CA ILE A 131 -8.65 -19.54 -2.88
C ILE A 131 -9.46 -20.45 -1.95
N ALA A 132 -9.35 -20.25 -0.64
CA ALA A 132 -10.09 -21.04 0.35
C ALA A 132 -11.61 -20.80 0.28
N SER A 133 -12.03 -19.56 0.05
CA SER A 133 -13.45 -19.24 -0.17
C SER A 133 -13.99 -19.95 -1.41
N ILE A 134 -13.24 -19.93 -2.52
CA ILE A 134 -13.62 -20.66 -3.74
C ILE A 134 -13.69 -22.17 -3.49
N MET A 135 -12.67 -22.74 -2.84
CA MET A 135 -12.64 -24.16 -2.47
C MET A 135 -13.86 -24.58 -1.60
N ALA A 136 -14.22 -23.76 -0.63
CA ALA A 136 -15.41 -23.99 0.18
C ALA A 136 -16.68 -23.96 -0.68
N GLY A 137 -16.81 -22.98 -1.58
CA GLY A 137 -17.92 -22.88 -2.53
C GLY A 137 -18.02 -24.04 -3.50
N GLU A 138 -16.89 -24.58 -3.98
CA GLU A 138 -16.86 -25.79 -4.80
C GLU A 138 -17.34 -27.02 -4.03
N ARG A 139 -16.92 -27.18 -2.77
CA ARG A 139 -17.33 -28.31 -1.91
C ARG A 139 -18.78 -28.27 -1.52
N THR A 140 -19.33 -27.08 -1.28
CA THR A 140 -20.74 -26.88 -0.89
C THR A 140 -21.68 -26.79 -2.08
N GLY A 141 -21.14 -26.62 -3.30
CA GLY A 141 -21.93 -26.39 -4.53
C GLY A 141 -22.49 -24.97 -4.66
N ASP A 142 -22.18 -24.06 -3.72
CA ASP A 142 -22.64 -22.65 -3.76
C ASP A 142 -21.48 -21.67 -3.95
N LEU A 143 -20.89 -21.73 -5.15
CA LEU A 143 -19.80 -20.84 -5.55
C LEU A 143 -20.26 -19.38 -5.60
N ALA A 144 -21.53 -19.14 -5.96
CA ALA A 144 -22.08 -17.79 -6.06
C ALA A 144 -22.12 -17.09 -4.69
N LEU A 145 -22.54 -17.79 -3.65
CA LEU A 145 -22.60 -17.25 -2.29
C LEU A 145 -21.21 -16.90 -1.75
N THR A 146 -20.23 -17.79 -1.96
CA THR A 146 -18.87 -17.58 -1.46
C THR A 146 -18.17 -16.43 -2.20
N ILE A 147 -18.33 -16.30 -3.52
CA ILE A 147 -17.85 -15.15 -4.29
C ILE A 147 -18.53 -13.85 -3.82
N LYS A 148 -19.84 -13.87 -3.56
CA LYS A 148 -20.57 -12.71 -3.03
C LYS A 148 -20.00 -12.25 -1.70
N ARG A 149 -19.76 -13.19 -0.75
CA ARG A 149 -19.17 -12.90 0.58
C ARG A 149 -17.77 -12.28 0.44
N TYR A 150 -16.95 -12.88 -0.40
CA TYR A 150 -15.61 -12.36 -0.66
C TYR A 150 -15.62 -10.96 -1.31
N ASN A 151 -16.57 -10.69 -2.20
CA ASN A 151 -16.76 -9.36 -2.79
C ASN A 151 -17.14 -8.30 -1.75
N ILE A 152 -18.02 -8.64 -0.82
CA ILE A 152 -18.39 -7.76 0.30
C ILE A 152 -17.14 -7.47 1.16
N TYR A 153 -16.36 -8.51 1.48
CA TYR A 153 -15.09 -8.38 2.19
C TYR A 153 -14.12 -7.43 1.48
N LEU A 154 -13.85 -7.66 0.18
CA LEU A 154 -12.95 -6.81 -0.62
C LEU A 154 -13.42 -5.36 -0.68
N LYS A 155 -14.73 -5.15 -0.90
CA LYS A 155 -15.31 -3.82 -0.97
C LYS A 155 -15.16 -3.07 0.36
N LYS A 156 -15.47 -3.71 1.48
CA LYS A 156 -15.29 -3.12 2.82
C LYS A 156 -13.81 -2.83 3.11
N ALA A 157 -12.89 -3.74 2.77
CA ALA A 157 -11.45 -3.53 2.92
C ALA A 157 -10.93 -2.35 2.09
N GLU A 158 -11.41 -2.19 0.85
CA GLU A 158 -11.02 -1.07 -0.01
C GLU A 158 -11.62 0.26 0.47
N VAL A 159 -12.87 0.27 0.96
CA VAL A 159 -13.48 1.46 1.59
C VAL A 159 -12.69 1.90 2.81
N MET A 160 -12.34 0.95 3.70
CA MET A 160 -11.53 1.25 4.89
C MET A 160 -10.17 1.83 4.52
N LYS A 161 -9.48 1.23 3.55
CA LYS A 161 -8.20 1.74 3.04
C LYS A 161 -8.34 3.16 2.49
N LYS A 162 -9.41 3.44 1.74
CA LYS A 162 -9.68 4.80 1.21
C LYS A 162 -9.96 5.80 2.33
N LYS A 163 -10.72 5.43 3.35
CA LYS A 163 -10.97 6.28 4.51
C LYS A 163 -9.66 6.63 5.23
N LEU A 164 -8.80 5.63 5.50
CA LEU A 164 -7.49 5.83 6.12
C LEU A 164 -6.59 6.75 5.29
N THR A 165 -6.48 6.49 3.99
CA THR A 165 -5.63 7.32 3.11
C THR A 165 -6.21 8.71 2.93
N GLY A 166 -7.53 8.84 2.78
CA GLY A 166 -8.23 10.12 2.64
C GLY A 166 -8.04 11.03 3.83
N ALA A 167 -8.13 10.48 5.06
CA ALA A 167 -7.90 11.25 6.29
C ALA A 167 -6.48 11.83 6.39
N LEU A 168 -5.50 11.24 5.72
CA LEU A 168 -4.11 11.71 5.72
C LEU A 168 -3.78 12.71 4.60
N VAL A 169 -4.63 12.85 3.58
CA VAL A 169 -4.36 13.72 2.42
C VAL A 169 -4.31 15.18 2.84
N TYR A 170 -5.33 15.66 3.57
CA TYR A 170 -5.38 17.05 4.02
C TYR A 170 -4.19 17.43 4.91
N PRO A 171 -3.85 16.66 5.97
CA PRO A 171 -2.65 16.90 6.77
C PRO A 171 -1.35 16.90 5.94
N ALA A 172 -1.21 15.99 4.99
CA ALA A 172 -0.03 15.92 4.14
C ALA A 172 0.12 17.17 3.26
N ILE A 173 -0.97 17.66 2.67
CA ILE A 173 -0.97 18.91 1.89
C ILE A 173 -0.57 20.09 2.79
N LEU A 174 -1.19 20.19 3.97
CA LEU A 174 -0.92 21.30 4.90
C LEU A 174 0.55 21.33 5.35
N VAL A 175 1.11 20.16 5.74
CA VAL A 175 2.54 20.04 6.10
C VAL A 175 3.44 20.40 4.91
N THR A 176 3.07 19.98 3.69
CA THR A 176 3.86 20.28 2.48
C THR A 176 3.89 21.77 2.20
N VAL A 177 2.74 22.46 2.25
CA VAL A 177 2.64 23.89 2.05
C VAL A 177 3.41 24.65 3.14
N ALA A 178 3.28 24.23 4.39
CA ALA A 178 4.00 24.79 5.52
C ALA A 178 5.52 24.66 5.35
N PHE A 179 5.99 23.48 5.00
CA PHE A 179 7.40 23.22 4.74
C PHE A 179 7.93 24.08 3.59
N LEU A 180 7.14 24.21 2.51
CA LEU A 180 7.52 25.03 1.35
C LEU A 180 7.61 26.52 1.72
N ALA A 181 6.66 27.02 2.51
CA ALA A 181 6.68 28.41 2.99
C ALA A 181 7.92 28.68 3.85
N ILE A 182 8.24 27.81 4.81
CA ILE A 182 9.46 27.93 5.63
C ILE A 182 10.71 27.87 4.75
N THR A 183 10.74 26.97 3.78
CA THR A 183 11.88 26.84 2.86
C THR A 183 12.12 28.10 2.04
N VAL A 184 11.04 28.71 1.52
CA VAL A 184 11.13 29.99 0.80
C VAL A 184 11.65 31.11 1.72
N LEU A 185 11.11 31.23 2.94
CA LEU A 185 11.58 32.19 3.92
C LEU A 185 13.07 32.03 4.22
N LEU A 186 13.52 30.81 4.47
CA LEU A 186 14.93 30.53 4.80
C LEU A 186 15.88 30.72 3.60
N LEU A 187 15.50 30.31 2.39
CA LEU A 187 16.40 30.30 1.24
C LEU A 187 16.46 31.65 0.48
N TYR A 188 15.38 32.43 0.53
CA TYR A 188 15.29 33.70 -0.21
C TYR A 188 15.22 34.92 0.72
N VAL A 189 14.32 34.90 1.69
CA VAL A 189 14.05 36.09 2.50
C VAL A 189 15.20 36.35 3.48
N VAL A 190 15.64 35.36 4.23
CA VAL A 190 16.72 35.50 5.23
C VAL A 190 18.05 35.97 4.57
N PRO A 191 18.54 35.42 3.43
CA PRO A 191 19.76 35.89 2.78
C PRO A 191 19.66 37.33 2.26
N THR A 192 18.49 37.72 1.72
CA THR A 192 18.28 39.09 1.21
C THR A 192 18.44 40.14 2.34
N PHE A 193 17.81 39.88 3.50
CA PHE A 193 17.96 40.76 4.65
C PHE A 193 19.40 40.74 5.21
N SER A 194 20.07 39.57 5.20
CA SER A 194 21.46 39.46 5.62
C SER A 194 22.40 40.37 4.80
N GLN A 195 22.19 40.49 3.48
CA GLN A 195 22.96 41.38 2.61
C GLN A 195 22.72 42.87 2.96
N VAL A 196 21.46 43.25 3.13
CA VAL A 196 21.09 44.64 3.52
C VAL A 196 21.77 45.06 4.83
N TYR A 197 21.84 44.17 5.82
CA TYR A 197 22.49 44.46 7.09
C TYR A 197 24.03 44.49 7.02
N ALA A 198 24.62 43.65 6.15
CA ALA A 198 26.06 43.66 5.91
C ALA A 198 26.50 44.98 5.26
N ASP A 199 25.70 45.47 4.31
CA ASP A 199 25.96 46.75 3.63
C ASP A 199 25.79 47.97 4.59
N ALA A 200 24.95 47.84 5.63
CA ALA A 200 24.76 48.85 6.66
C ALA A 200 25.86 48.86 7.74
N GLY A 201 26.89 47.97 7.66
CA GLY A 201 28.02 47.89 8.58
C GLY A 201 27.68 47.53 10.04
N SER A 202 26.47 47.09 10.32
CA SER A 202 25.99 46.78 11.64
C SER A 202 26.35 45.37 12.13
N GLN A 203 26.77 45.25 13.41
CA GLN A 203 26.98 43.93 14.02
C GLN A 203 25.63 43.23 14.20
N LEU A 204 25.49 42.08 13.56
CA LEU A 204 24.28 41.29 13.64
C LEU A 204 24.06 40.68 15.03
N PRO A 205 22.86 40.71 15.58
CA PRO A 205 22.53 40.04 16.84
C PRO A 205 22.74 38.52 16.75
N LEU A 206 23.05 37.85 17.88
CA LEU A 206 23.27 36.41 17.94
C LEU A 206 22.14 35.56 17.29
N PRO A 207 20.83 35.84 17.55
CA PRO A 207 19.76 35.05 16.92
C PRO A 207 19.75 35.15 15.38
N THR A 208 20.05 36.35 14.86
CA THR A 208 20.13 36.58 13.41
C THR A 208 21.34 35.86 12.79
N GLN A 209 22.51 35.89 13.45
CA GLN A 209 23.70 35.17 13.02
C GLN A 209 23.46 33.66 13.00
N MET A 210 22.81 33.12 14.05
CA MET A 210 22.45 31.69 14.11
C MET A 210 21.52 31.30 12.95
N LEU A 211 20.53 32.11 12.65
CA LEU A 211 19.58 31.85 11.55
C LEU A 211 20.30 31.86 10.19
N ILE A 212 21.18 32.81 9.96
CA ILE A 212 21.96 32.92 8.71
C ILE A 212 22.93 31.73 8.56
N ASN A 213 23.64 31.39 9.64
CA ASN A 213 24.55 30.22 9.61
C ASN A 213 23.81 28.93 9.37
N LEU A 214 22.62 28.72 10.01
CA LEU A 214 21.77 27.57 9.80
C LEU A 214 21.31 27.50 8.33
N THR A 215 20.87 28.62 7.77
CA THR A 215 20.42 28.69 6.37
C THR A 215 21.55 28.42 5.40
N GLY A 216 22.75 28.98 5.64
CA GLY A 216 23.96 28.70 4.84
C GLY A 216 24.39 27.24 4.90
N PHE A 217 24.33 26.66 6.10
CA PHE A 217 24.61 25.23 6.32
C PHE A 217 23.60 24.34 5.57
N LEU A 218 22.30 24.61 5.72
CA LEU A 218 21.25 23.87 5.02
C LEU A 218 21.42 23.98 3.49
N ARG A 219 21.68 25.17 2.96
CA ARG A 219 21.88 25.39 1.52
C ARG A 219 23.11 24.64 0.99
N ARG A 220 24.25 24.72 1.72
CA ARG A 220 25.52 24.09 1.32
C ARG A 220 25.45 22.56 1.31
N PHE A 221 24.76 21.99 2.29
CA PHE A 221 24.69 20.54 2.49
C PHE A 221 23.37 19.92 2.04
N PHE A 222 22.49 20.68 1.37
CA PHE A 222 21.16 20.23 0.98
C PHE A 222 21.18 18.88 0.22
N LEU A 223 22.03 18.75 -0.80
CA LEU A 223 22.15 17.53 -1.59
C LEU A 223 22.67 16.34 -0.74
N ILE A 224 23.57 16.64 0.20
CA ILE A 224 24.09 15.61 1.13
C ILE A 224 23.00 15.15 2.08
N PHE A 225 22.19 16.08 2.63
CA PHE A 225 21.03 15.71 3.48
C PHE A 225 19.99 14.89 2.72
N VAL A 226 19.67 15.28 1.48
CA VAL A 226 18.73 14.52 0.64
C VAL A 226 19.30 13.12 0.34
N GLY A 227 20.57 13.02 -0.05
CA GLY A 227 21.22 11.72 -0.29
C GLY A 227 21.27 10.83 0.95
N LEU A 228 21.59 11.41 2.11
CA LEU A 228 21.63 10.71 3.38
C LEU A 228 20.23 10.28 3.83
N ALA A 229 19.22 11.13 3.64
CA ALA A 229 17.83 10.79 3.95
C ALA A 229 17.30 9.63 3.07
N VAL A 230 17.58 9.67 1.76
CA VAL A 230 17.21 8.59 0.83
C VAL A 230 17.97 7.31 1.17
N GLY A 231 19.27 7.39 1.46
CA GLY A 231 20.08 6.25 1.88
C GLY A 231 19.61 5.65 3.20
N ALA A 232 19.36 6.48 4.20
CA ALA A 232 18.83 6.06 5.49
C ALA A 232 17.44 5.41 5.37
N MET A 233 16.56 6.00 4.52
CA MET A 233 15.24 5.44 4.24
C MET A 233 15.35 4.07 3.58
N ALA A 234 16.25 3.90 2.60
CA ALA A 234 16.47 2.62 1.93
C ALA A 234 17.03 1.55 2.91
N LEU A 235 18.02 1.93 3.73
CA LEU A 235 18.58 1.06 4.76
C LEU A 235 17.54 0.68 5.83
N PHE A 236 16.78 1.67 6.31
CA PHE A 236 15.69 1.45 7.27
C PHE A 236 14.63 0.50 6.71
N ARG A 237 14.21 0.72 5.45
CA ARG A 237 13.24 -0.14 4.79
C ARG A 237 13.75 -1.58 4.66
N ASN A 238 15.01 -1.76 4.28
CA ASN A 238 15.62 -3.09 4.18
C ASN A 238 15.75 -3.76 5.56
N TRP A 239 16.19 -3.01 6.58
CA TRP A 239 16.27 -3.50 7.94
C TRP A 239 14.88 -3.83 8.53
N ALA A 240 13.89 -3.00 8.31
CA ALA A 240 12.51 -3.20 8.78
C ALA A 240 11.82 -4.45 8.16
N THR A 241 12.34 -4.99 7.04
CA THR A 241 11.85 -6.25 6.45
C THR A 241 12.48 -7.50 7.08
N THR A 242 13.56 -7.36 7.86
CA THR A 242 14.17 -8.48 8.60
C THR A 242 13.29 -8.89 9.79
N GLU A 243 13.36 -10.15 10.23
CA GLU A 243 12.54 -10.63 11.36
C GLU A 243 12.72 -9.77 12.63
N LYS A 244 13.98 -9.45 12.97
CA LYS A 244 14.29 -8.59 14.14
C LYS A 244 13.78 -7.16 13.93
N GLY A 245 13.99 -6.58 12.75
CA GLY A 245 13.55 -5.24 12.43
C GLY A 245 12.02 -5.14 12.44
N ARG A 246 11.32 -6.09 11.84
CA ARG A 246 9.86 -6.16 11.84
C ARG A 246 9.29 -6.26 13.26
N PHE A 247 9.88 -7.11 14.12
CA PHE A 247 9.46 -7.22 15.51
C PHE A 247 9.60 -5.90 16.28
N ILE A 248 10.76 -5.22 16.13
CA ILE A 248 11.02 -3.93 16.79
C ILE A 248 10.07 -2.86 16.27
N VAL A 249 9.93 -2.70 14.95
CA VAL A 249 9.04 -1.71 14.33
C VAL A 249 7.60 -1.93 14.76
N ASP A 250 7.11 -3.16 14.72
CA ASP A 250 5.75 -3.51 15.09
C ASP A 250 5.48 -3.32 16.59
N SER A 251 6.49 -3.56 17.45
CA SER A 251 6.41 -3.25 18.88
C SER A 251 6.28 -1.75 19.13
N TYR A 252 7.12 -0.94 18.48
CA TYR A 252 7.06 0.51 18.62
C TYR A 252 5.76 1.10 18.07
N LYS A 253 5.25 0.61 16.93
CA LYS A 253 3.96 1.03 16.37
C LYS A 253 2.82 0.93 17.41
N LEU A 254 2.78 -0.17 18.16
CA LEU A 254 1.74 -0.38 19.18
C LEU A 254 1.92 0.48 20.45
N LYS A 255 3.14 1.00 20.70
CA LYS A 255 3.46 1.81 21.89
C LYS A 255 3.24 3.31 21.67
N ILE A 256 3.14 3.77 20.42
CA ILE A 256 2.93 5.20 20.13
C ILE A 256 1.54 5.59 20.66
N PRO A 257 1.45 6.63 21.54
CA PRO A 257 0.15 7.08 22.04
C PRO A 257 -0.76 7.48 20.86
N VAL A 258 -2.05 7.21 20.97
CA VAL A 258 -3.09 7.45 19.95
C VAL A 258 -2.92 6.57 18.70
N LEU A 259 -1.79 6.62 17.99
CA LEU A 259 -1.53 5.86 16.77
C LEU A 259 -1.46 4.34 17.04
N GLY A 260 -0.86 3.92 18.15
CA GLY A 260 -0.74 2.49 18.47
C GLY A 260 -2.11 1.83 18.69
N GLU A 261 -3.01 2.54 19.33
CA GLU A 261 -4.38 2.06 19.53
C GLU A 261 -5.17 1.97 18.21
N MET A 262 -4.95 2.94 17.31
CA MET A 262 -5.52 2.90 15.96
C MET A 262 -4.98 1.73 15.13
N TRP A 263 -3.67 1.49 15.15
CA TRP A 263 -3.05 0.33 14.49
C TRP A 263 -3.63 -0.99 15.03
N ARG A 264 -3.79 -1.08 16.35
CA ARG A 264 -4.40 -2.25 16.98
C ARG A 264 -5.84 -2.45 16.52
N LYS A 265 -6.67 -1.40 16.54
CA LYS A 265 -8.06 -1.47 16.08
C LYS A 265 -8.16 -1.83 14.61
N TYR A 266 -7.34 -1.24 13.75
CA TYR A 266 -7.29 -1.60 12.34
C TYR A 266 -6.93 -3.08 12.12
N ALA A 267 -5.94 -3.59 12.86
CA ALA A 267 -5.56 -5.00 12.81
C ALA A 267 -6.72 -5.90 13.25
N LEU A 268 -7.41 -5.55 14.35
CA LEU A 268 -8.56 -6.31 14.87
C LEU A 268 -9.75 -6.26 13.92
N THR A 269 -10.06 -5.12 13.30
CA THR A 269 -11.10 -5.00 12.27
C THR A 269 -10.80 -5.94 11.09
N SER A 270 -9.56 -5.94 10.61
CA SER A 270 -9.15 -6.81 9.50
C SER A 270 -9.24 -8.29 9.88
N PHE A 271 -8.82 -8.63 11.08
CA PHE A 271 -8.90 -10.00 11.63
C PHE A 271 -10.33 -10.49 11.78
N THR A 272 -11.19 -9.74 12.49
CA THR A 272 -12.58 -10.15 12.75
C THR A 272 -13.38 -10.27 11.47
N ARG A 273 -13.19 -9.33 10.53
CA ARG A 273 -13.84 -9.36 9.22
C ARG A 273 -13.41 -10.58 8.39
N THR A 274 -12.10 -10.86 8.38
CA THR A 274 -11.58 -12.05 7.68
C THR A 274 -12.13 -13.32 8.31
N LEU A 275 -12.09 -13.41 9.62
CA LEU A 275 -12.59 -14.59 10.36
C LEU A 275 -14.09 -14.82 10.11
N ALA A 276 -14.91 -13.75 10.15
CA ALA A 276 -16.33 -13.82 9.79
C ALA A 276 -16.53 -14.35 8.37
N THR A 277 -15.77 -13.83 7.40
CA THR A 277 -15.89 -14.24 5.99
C THR A 277 -15.53 -15.72 5.81
N VAL A 278 -14.47 -16.19 6.48
CA VAL A 278 -13.99 -17.58 6.36
C VAL A 278 -14.95 -18.55 7.04
N ILE A 279 -15.38 -18.26 8.26
CA ILE A 279 -16.36 -19.09 8.99
C ILE A 279 -17.69 -19.13 8.23
N GLY A 280 -18.17 -17.98 7.75
CA GLY A 280 -19.38 -17.90 6.94
C GLY A 280 -19.29 -18.66 5.62
N SER A 281 -18.09 -18.93 5.12
CA SER A 281 -17.88 -19.81 3.95
C SER A 281 -17.90 -21.31 4.30
N GLY A 282 -18.13 -21.67 5.57
CA GLY A 282 -18.23 -23.08 6.03
C GLY A 282 -16.88 -23.72 6.37
N ILE A 283 -15.80 -22.93 6.49
CA ILE A 283 -14.48 -23.44 6.86
C ILE A 283 -14.43 -23.65 8.38
N PRO A 284 -13.88 -24.80 8.87
CA PRO A 284 -13.74 -25.07 10.30
C PRO A 284 -13.00 -23.97 11.04
N ILE A 285 -13.39 -23.72 12.30
CA ILE A 285 -12.92 -22.57 13.10
C ILE A 285 -11.39 -22.51 13.25
N VAL A 286 -10.73 -23.64 13.48
CA VAL A 286 -9.27 -23.69 13.64
C VAL A 286 -8.56 -23.29 12.36
N GLU A 287 -9.02 -23.80 11.23
CA GLU A 287 -8.48 -23.46 9.92
C GLU A 287 -8.75 -21.98 9.58
N SER A 288 -9.95 -21.51 9.88
CA SER A 288 -10.36 -20.10 9.73
C SER A 288 -9.46 -19.15 10.53
N LEU A 289 -9.15 -19.51 11.76
CA LEU A 289 -8.22 -18.75 12.61
C LEU A 289 -6.81 -18.69 12.02
N LYS A 290 -6.26 -19.83 11.58
CA LYS A 290 -4.93 -19.89 10.94
C LYS A 290 -4.86 -18.99 9.70
N MET A 291 -5.91 -18.98 8.91
CA MET A 291 -6.01 -18.11 7.74
C MET A 291 -6.09 -16.63 8.09
N ALA A 292 -6.76 -16.30 9.18
CA ALA A 292 -6.94 -14.93 9.63
C ALA A 292 -5.69 -14.33 10.31
N VAL A 293 -4.72 -15.15 10.77
CA VAL A 293 -3.50 -14.69 11.47
C VAL A 293 -2.78 -13.60 10.68
N GLY A 294 -2.49 -13.84 9.41
CA GLY A 294 -1.72 -12.91 8.57
C GLY A 294 -2.37 -11.56 8.32
N THR A 295 -3.68 -11.43 8.58
CA THR A 295 -4.42 -10.17 8.38
C THR A 295 -4.17 -9.13 9.47
N LEU A 296 -3.61 -9.54 10.61
CA LEU A 296 -3.21 -8.63 11.69
C LEU A 296 -2.04 -7.71 11.28
N ASN A 297 -1.21 -8.12 10.31
CA ASN A 297 -0.09 -7.34 9.82
C ASN A 297 0.83 -6.77 10.93
N ASN A 298 0.92 -7.47 12.06
CA ASN A 298 1.75 -7.13 13.20
C ASN A 298 2.22 -8.40 13.90
N VAL A 299 3.53 -8.62 13.94
CA VAL A 299 4.14 -9.85 14.46
C VAL A 299 3.76 -10.13 15.91
N ILE A 300 3.55 -9.10 16.73
CA ILE A 300 3.19 -9.28 18.15
C ILE A 300 1.76 -9.78 18.27
N LEU A 301 0.84 -9.18 17.51
CA LEU A 301 -0.56 -9.61 17.49
C LEU A 301 -0.70 -10.98 16.84
N GLU A 302 0.06 -11.26 15.77
CA GLU A 302 0.11 -12.57 15.11
C GLU A 302 0.55 -13.67 16.09
N ARG A 303 1.60 -13.45 16.88
CA ARG A 303 2.07 -14.41 17.90
C ARG A 303 1.03 -14.69 18.98
N LYS A 304 0.38 -13.64 19.49
CA LYS A 304 -0.71 -13.78 20.47
C LYS A 304 -1.87 -14.59 19.89
N LEU A 305 -2.25 -14.30 18.65
CA LEU A 305 -3.32 -15.05 18.00
C LEU A 305 -2.93 -16.51 17.77
N LEU A 306 -1.70 -16.81 17.37
CA LEU A 306 -1.20 -18.19 17.23
C LEU A 306 -1.26 -18.95 18.55
N SER A 307 -0.89 -18.31 19.69
CA SER A 307 -1.07 -18.90 21.00
C SER A 307 -2.55 -19.22 21.32
N ALA A 308 -3.45 -18.29 20.97
CA ALA A 308 -4.89 -18.54 21.12
C ALA A 308 -5.37 -19.68 20.21
N VAL A 309 -4.87 -19.77 18.97
CA VAL A 309 -5.21 -20.88 18.03
C VAL A 309 -4.84 -22.22 18.62
N THR A 310 -3.64 -22.38 19.18
CA THR A 310 -3.22 -23.64 19.83
C THR A 310 -4.18 -24.04 20.95
N ARG A 311 -4.61 -23.09 21.77
CA ARG A 311 -5.60 -23.36 22.84
C ARG A 311 -6.97 -23.76 22.30
N VAL A 312 -7.39 -23.19 21.16
CA VAL A 312 -8.64 -23.60 20.50
C VAL A 312 -8.51 -25.00 19.91
N GLU A 313 -7.35 -25.38 19.35
CA GLU A 313 -7.05 -26.74 18.91
C GLU A 313 -7.13 -27.76 20.06
N GLU A 314 -6.75 -27.35 21.27
CA GLU A 314 -6.87 -28.15 22.51
C GLU A 314 -8.30 -28.18 23.08
N GLY A 315 -9.28 -27.57 22.40
CA GLY A 315 -10.67 -27.58 22.76
C GLY A 315 -11.13 -26.42 23.67
N THR A 316 -10.28 -25.42 23.90
CA THR A 316 -10.68 -24.19 24.61
C THR A 316 -11.62 -23.36 23.73
N ARG A 317 -12.65 -22.76 24.31
CA ARG A 317 -13.55 -21.84 23.60
C ARG A 317 -12.79 -20.67 23.04
N LEU A 318 -13.15 -20.21 21.83
CA LEU A 318 -12.48 -19.09 21.16
C LEU A 318 -12.47 -17.81 22.01
N SER A 319 -13.60 -17.45 22.59
CA SER A 319 -13.73 -16.29 23.47
C SER A 319 -12.74 -16.34 24.66
N VAL A 320 -12.62 -17.48 25.33
CA VAL A 320 -11.70 -17.70 26.45
C VAL A 320 -10.24 -17.67 26.01
N ALA A 321 -9.92 -18.27 24.86
CA ALA A 321 -8.57 -18.28 24.31
C ALA A 321 -8.09 -16.87 23.96
N LEU A 322 -8.94 -16.06 23.31
CA LEU A 322 -8.62 -14.67 22.95
C LEU A 322 -8.56 -13.72 24.15
N GLU A 323 -9.40 -13.95 25.18
CA GLU A 323 -9.38 -13.21 26.44
C GLU A 323 -8.05 -13.41 27.17
N GLY A 324 -7.58 -14.67 27.26
CA GLY A 324 -6.29 -15.01 27.90
C GLY A 324 -5.10 -14.27 27.29
N GLU A 325 -5.12 -14.02 26.01
CA GLU A 325 -4.06 -13.27 25.30
C GLU A 325 -4.25 -11.73 25.35
N ARG A 326 -5.34 -11.25 25.94
CA ARG A 326 -5.73 -9.83 25.97
C ARG A 326 -5.67 -9.19 24.57
N LEU A 327 -6.13 -9.94 23.58
CA LEU A 327 -6.08 -9.52 22.20
C LEU A 327 -7.16 -8.48 21.88
N MET A 328 -8.36 -8.69 22.45
CA MET A 328 -9.56 -7.90 22.18
C MET A 328 -10.07 -7.18 23.43
N PRO A 329 -10.85 -6.09 23.27
CA PRO A 329 -11.58 -5.44 24.35
C PRO A 329 -12.62 -6.37 24.98
N PRO A 330 -13.01 -6.14 26.26
CA PRO A 330 -13.98 -7.00 26.96
C PRO A 330 -15.34 -7.12 26.27
N LEU A 331 -15.80 -6.04 25.61
CA LEU A 331 -17.06 -6.06 24.86
C LEU A 331 -17.02 -7.07 23.72
N ALA A 332 -15.98 -7.03 22.90
CA ALA A 332 -15.79 -7.96 21.79
C ALA A 332 -15.69 -9.42 22.26
N ILE A 333 -15.01 -9.67 23.39
CA ILE A 333 -14.93 -11.01 23.98
C ILE A 333 -16.32 -11.50 24.43
N ARG A 334 -17.14 -10.65 25.04
CA ARG A 334 -18.51 -11.00 25.42
C ARG A 334 -19.38 -11.32 24.22
N MET A 335 -19.31 -10.53 23.15
CA MET A 335 -20.02 -10.76 21.89
C MET A 335 -19.60 -12.10 21.26
N LEU A 336 -18.32 -12.42 21.25
CA LEU A 336 -17.80 -13.71 20.79
C LEU A 336 -18.35 -14.85 21.62
N GLY A 337 -18.36 -14.74 22.95
CA GLY A 337 -18.90 -15.76 23.86
C GLY A 337 -20.40 -16.03 23.63
N VAL A 338 -21.18 -14.99 23.35
CA VAL A 338 -22.60 -15.11 22.96
C VAL A 338 -22.70 -15.86 21.62
N GLY A 339 -21.95 -15.44 20.61
CA GLY A 339 -21.92 -16.08 19.28
C GLY A 339 -21.52 -17.56 19.34
N GLU A 340 -20.54 -17.93 20.18
CA GLU A 340 -20.15 -19.32 20.40
C GLU A 340 -21.29 -20.14 21.06
N THR A 341 -22.03 -19.54 22.00
CA THR A 341 -23.06 -20.23 22.73
C THR A 341 -24.31 -20.46 21.87
N ILE A 342 -24.69 -19.51 21.04
CA ILE A 342 -25.89 -19.55 20.19
C ILE A 342 -25.60 -20.20 18.82
N GLY A 343 -24.32 -20.33 18.43
CA GLY A 343 -23.91 -20.83 17.11
C GLY A 343 -23.93 -19.77 15.99
N SER A 344 -24.03 -18.47 16.34
CA SER A 344 -24.06 -17.33 15.40
C SER A 344 -22.73 -16.57 15.38
N LEU A 345 -21.61 -17.30 15.35
CA LEU A 345 -20.28 -16.72 15.45
C LEU A 345 -19.96 -15.80 14.26
N GLU A 346 -20.45 -16.13 13.04
CA GLU A 346 -20.29 -15.28 11.84
C GLU A 346 -20.90 -13.90 12.09
N GLU A 347 -22.16 -13.85 12.53
CA GLU A 347 -22.88 -12.58 12.76
C GLU A 347 -22.19 -11.73 13.83
N MET A 348 -21.81 -12.33 14.95
CA MET A 348 -21.13 -11.63 16.02
C MET A 348 -19.77 -11.09 15.59
N LEU A 349 -19.03 -11.80 14.76
CA LEU A 349 -17.76 -11.32 14.21
C LEU A 349 -17.95 -10.16 13.23
N VAL A 350 -19.03 -10.15 12.47
CA VAL A 350 -19.39 -9.00 11.61
C VAL A 350 -19.67 -7.77 12.47
N GLU A 351 -20.53 -7.89 13.47
CA GLU A 351 -20.86 -6.81 14.41
C GLU A 351 -19.60 -6.27 15.13
N ILE A 352 -18.72 -7.15 15.60
CA ILE A 352 -17.45 -6.76 16.22
C ILE A 352 -16.56 -6.01 15.22
N SER A 353 -16.54 -6.43 13.96
CA SER A 353 -15.74 -5.76 12.94
C SER A 353 -16.27 -4.36 12.62
N GLU A 354 -17.59 -4.18 12.63
CA GLU A 354 -18.26 -2.89 12.41
C GLU A 354 -18.03 -1.96 13.61
N TYR A 355 -18.16 -2.48 14.83
CA TYR A 355 -17.82 -1.73 16.05
C TYR A 355 -16.38 -1.20 16.05
N PHE A 356 -15.39 -2.02 15.68
CA PHE A 356 -14.01 -1.57 15.58
C PHE A 356 -13.79 -0.57 14.45
N GLU A 357 -14.55 -0.70 13.35
CA GLU A 357 -14.51 0.23 12.22
C GLU A 357 -15.00 1.61 12.65
N GLU A 358 -16.13 1.69 13.33
CA GLU A 358 -16.71 2.94 13.86
C GLU A 358 -15.76 3.62 14.85
N GLU A 359 -15.23 2.89 15.82
CA GLU A 359 -14.25 3.40 16.77
C GLU A 359 -12.97 3.93 16.08
N LEU A 360 -12.54 3.27 15.01
CA LEU A 360 -11.37 3.70 14.24
C LEU A 360 -11.68 4.98 13.46
N GLU A 361 -12.87 5.09 12.85
CA GLU A 361 -13.31 6.29 12.14
C GLU A 361 -13.43 7.50 13.06
N GLU A 362 -14.02 7.34 14.23
CA GLU A 362 -14.12 8.39 15.24
C GLU A 362 -12.72 8.92 15.61
N ARG A 363 -11.77 8.03 15.90
CA ARG A 363 -10.41 8.42 16.26
C ARG A 363 -9.65 9.06 15.10
N LEU A 364 -9.87 8.63 13.88
CA LEU A 364 -9.32 9.27 12.68
C LEU A 364 -9.86 10.69 12.53
N GLY A 365 -11.17 10.90 12.79
CA GLY A 365 -11.78 12.22 12.79
C GLY A 365 -11.15 13.16 13.82
N VAL A 366 -11.00 12.69 15.06
CA VAL A 366 -10.35 13.46 16.13
C VAL A 366 -8.90 13.82 15.77
N LEU A 367 -8.14 12.86 15.23
CA LEU A 367 -6.77 13.13 14.78
C LEU A 367 -6.72 14.15 13.65
N ALA A 368 -7.57 14.03 12.65
CA ALA A 368 -7.59 14.94 11.51
C ALA A 368 -7.88 16.39 11.97
N THR A 369 -8.83 16.56 12.91
CA THR A 369 -9.17 17.89 13.46
C THR A 369 -8.10 18.45 14.40
N ALA A 370 -7.36 17.60 15.12
CA ALA A 370 -6.31 18.04 16.04
C ALA A 370 -5.00 18.45 15.31
N ILE A 371 -4.73 17.90 14.14
CA ILE A 371 -3.51 18.21 13.38
C ILE A 371 -3.48 19.66 12.90
N GLU A 372 -4.61 20.24 12.51
CA GLU A 372 -4.69 21.61 11.99
C GLU A 372 -4.25 22.65 13.02
N PRO A 373 -4.81 22.71 14.24
CA PRO A 373 -4.33 23.63 15.28
C PRO A 373 -2.86 23.38 15.66
N ALA A 374 -2.43 22.11 15.70
CA ALA A 374 -1.04 21.79 16.03
C ALA A 374 -0.07 22.36 14.98
N ILE A 375 -0.38 22.23 13.69
CA ILE A 375 0.44 22.78 12.61
C ILE A 375 0.40 24.32 12.67
N MET A 376 -0.75 24.95 12.91
CA MET A 376 -0.85 26.42 13.03
C MET A 376 0.02 26.94 14.16
N ILE A 377 0.03 26.29 15.32
CA ILE A 377 0.87 26.68 16.46
C ILE A 377 2.36 26.53 16.11
N VAL A 378 2.77 25.40 15.54
CA VAL A 378 4.15 25.16 15.15
C VAL A 378 4.61 26.16 14.08
N MET A 379 3.78 26.40 13.06
CA MET A 379 4.07 27.37 12.00
C MET A 379 4.15 28.80 12.55
N GLY A 380 3.20 29.21 13.38
CA GLY A 380 3.21 30.52 14.00
C GLY A 380 4.47 30.75 14.85
N LEU A 381 4.89 29.72 15.61
CA LEU A 381 6.11 29.77 16.40
C LEU A 381 7.36 29.87 15.52
N VAL A 382 7.48 29.03 14.50
CA VAL A 382 8.64 29.03 13.60
C VAL A 382 8.73 30.33 12.82
N ILE A 383 7.64 30.79 12.21
CA ILE A 383 7.60 32.06 11.47
C ILE A 383 7.86 33.24 12.41
N GLY A 384 7.25 33.23 13.59
CA GLY A 384 7.47 34.26 14.61
C GLY A 384 8.93 34.38 15.02
N VAL A 385 9.61 33.28 15.29
CA VAL A 385 11.06 33.25 15.59
C VAL A 385 11.88 33.82 14.43
N ILE A 386 11.57 33.42 13.19
CA ILE A 386 12.27 33.91 12.00
C ILE A 386 12.08 35.45 11.88
N ILE A 387 10.85 35.93 12.01
CA ILE A 387 10.53 37.39 11.93
C ILE A 387 11.26 38.14 13.01
N ILE A 388 11.18 37.72 14.28
CA ILE A 388 11.86 38.38 15.39
C ILE A 388 13.37 38.42 15.13
N ALA A 389 13.97 37.29 14.73
CA ALA A 389 15.41 37.25 14.45
C ALA A 389 15.83 38.19 13.31
N MET A 390 14.95 38.41 12.33
CA MET A 390 15.20 39.33 11.20
C MET A 390 14.99 40.81 11.59
N TYR A 391 14.04 41.14 12.43
CA TYR A 391 13.79 42.53 12.82
C TYR A 391 14.68 43.03 13.96
N LEU A 392 15.30 42.16 14.76
CA LEU A 392 16.17 42.53 15.85
C LEU A 392 17.32 43.46 15.44
N PRO A 393 17.99 43.32 14.26
CA PRO A 393 19.01 44.26 13.81
C PRO A 393 18.44 45.66 13.53
N VAL A 394 17.21 45.74 12.98
CA VAL A 394 16.54 47.05 12.68
C VAL A 394 16.37 47.86 13.95
N PHE A 395 15.88 47.22 15.01
CA PHE A 395 15.71 47.91 16.32
C PHE A 395 17.05 48.34 16.94
N LYS A 396 18.15 47.55 16.74
CA LYS A 396 19.49 47.96 17.19
C LYS A 396 20.00 49.17 16.43
N ILE A 397 19.85 49.22 15.12
CA ILE A 397 20.29 50.34 14.29
C ILE A 397 19.49 51.60 14.67
N ALA A 398 18.18 51.53 14.83
CA ALA A 398 17.33 52.64 15.25
C ALA A 398 17.69 53.17 16.64
N GLY A 399 18.13 52.32 17.57
CA GLY A 399 18.57 52.72 18.91
C GLY A 399 19.98 53.28 19.01
N THR A 400 20.80 53.19 17.96
CA THR A 400 22.17 53.73 17.90
C THR A 400 22.26 55.07 17.14
N VAL A 401 21.22 55.47 16.45
CA VAL A 401 21.12 56.74 15.69
C VAL A 401 20.36 57.81 16.47
N GLY A 402 19.81 57.54 17.65
CA GLY A 402 19.26 58.48 18.62
C GLY A 402 20.26 58.73 19.76
#